data_7fe16397d8885a52d56a39b7e1639ca0
#
_entry.id   7fe16397d8885a52d56a39b7e1639ca0
#
_cell.length_a   1.000
_cell.length_b   1.000
_cell.length_c   1.000
_cell.angle_alpha   90.00
_cell.angle_beta   90.00
_cell.angle_gamma   90.00
#
_symmetry.space_group_name_H-M   'P 1'
#
loop_
_entity.id
_entity.type
_entity.pdbx_description
1 polymer ?
#
loop_
_entity_poly.entity_id
_entity_poly.type
_entity_poly.pdbx_seq_one_letter_code
_entity_poly.pdbx_strand_id
1 'polypeptide(L)'
;MIISIDAEKAFDKIQQPFMLKPLNKLGIDGTYLKIIKAIYDKPTANIILNGQKLEAFPLKSGTRQGCPLSSPLLFNIVLEVLARPIRQEKEINCIQIGKEEAKLSLFADDMIVYLEDPIVSAQKLLKLISNFSKVSGYKINVQKITSIPIHQ
;
A
#
# COMPACT_ATOMS: atom_id res chain seq x y z
N MET A 1 6.09 7.84 19.93
CA MET A 1 4.95 8.44 19.16
C MET A 1 4.38 7.40 18.21
N ILE A 2 3.06 7.32 18.10
CA ILE A 2 2.36 6.47 17.10
C ILE A 2 1.87 7.38 15.98
N ILE A 3 2.16 7.01 14.73
CA ILE A 3 1.67 7.72 13.55
C ILE A 3 0.76 6.78 12.76
N SER A 4 -0.50 7.16 12.57
CA SER A 4 -1.41 6.50 11.64
C SER A 4 -1.35 7.21 10.29
N ILE A 5 -1.14 6.44 9.24
CA ILE A 5 -1.01 6.91 7.87
C ILE A 5 -2.10 6.25 7.04
N ASP A 6 -3.02 7.07 6.53
CA ASP A 6 -4.08 6.66 5.61
C ASP A 6 -3.65 6.97 4.16
N ALA A 7 -3.95 6.09 3.25
CA ALA A 7 -3.66 6.29 1.85
C ALA A 7 -4.82 6.94 1.10
N GLU A 8 -4.52 7.93 0.28
CA GLU A 8 -5.53 8.58 -0.54
C GLU A 8 -5.95 7.65 -1.69
N LYS A 9 -7.15 7.04 -1.59
CA LYS A 9 -7.68 6.13 -2.62
C LYS A 9 -6.66 5.05 -3.02
N ALA A 10 -6.11 4.36 -2.02
CA ALA A 10 -5.02 3.41 -2.20
C ALA A 10 -5.28 2.39 -3.31
N PHE A 11 -6.46 1.77 -3.29
CA PHE A 11 -6.85 0.77 -4.29
C PHE A 11 -7.05 1.33 -5.70
N ASP A 12 -7.42 2.60 -5.83
CA ASP A 12 -7.67 3.24 -7.12
C ASP A 12 -6.41 3.80 -7.79
N LYS A 13 -5.45 4.24 -6.97
CA LYS A 13 -4.26 4.96 -7.47
C LYS A 13 -3.05 4.08 -7.75
N ILE A 14 -3.01 2.86 -7.20
CA ILE A 14 -1.87 1.97 -7.39
C ILE A 14 -1.67 1.64 -8.88
N GLN A 15 -0.44 1.74 -9.36
CA GLN A 15 -0.13 1.44 -10.75
C GLN A 15 -0.08 -0.08 -10.99
N GLN A 16 -0.86 -0.54 -11.97
CA GLN A 16 -0.97 -1.97 -12.31
C GLN A 16 0.38 -2.62 -12.65
N PRO A 17 1.27 -2.00 -13.46
CA PRO A 17 2.58 -2.58 -13.72
C PRO A 17 3.44 -2.72 -12.48
N PHE A 18 3.25 -1.84 -11.50
CA PHE A 18 3.97 -1.91 -10.23
C PHE A 18 3.49 -3.08 -9.37
N MET A 19 2.19 -3.38 -9.35
CA MET A 19 1.62 -4.51 -8.60
C MET A 19 2.16 -5.88 -9.06
N LEU A 20 2.42 -6.03 -10.34
CA LEU A 20 2.87 -7.30 -10.92
C LEU A 20 4.37 -7.60 -10.66
N LYS A 21 5.19 -6.56 -10.44
CA LYS A 21 6.63 -6.73 -10.21
C LYS A 21 6.97 -7.48 -8.91
N PRO A 22 6.36 -7.17 -7.74
CA PRO A 22 6.62 -7.90 -6.51
C PRO A 22 6.25 -9.38 -6.59
N LEU A 23 5.19 -9.75 -7.30
CA LEU A 23 4.77 -11.14 -7.48
C LEU A 23 5.88 -11.98 -8.10
N ASN A 24 6.50 -11.50 -9.16
CA ASN A 24 7.64 -12.18 -9.80
C ASN A 24 8.83 -12.33 -8.85
N LYS A 25 9.12 -11.29 -8.03
CA LYS A 25 10.23 -11.31 -7.07
C LYS A 25 10.00 -12.25 -5.89
N LEU A 26 8.75 -12.51 -5.54
CA LEU A 26 8.37 -13.46 -4.49
C LEU A 26 8.35 -14.91 -4.97
N GLY A 27 8.69 -15.18 -6.24
CA GLY A 27 8.63 -16.50 -6.82
C GLY A 27 7.20 -17.01 -7.04
N ILE A 28 6.22 -16.10 -7.03
CA ILE A 28 4.84 -16.43 -7.41
C ILE A 28 4.82 -16.53 -8.93
N ASP A 29 4.84 -17.74 -9.42
CA ASP A 29 4.85 -18.07 -10.84
C ASP A 29 3.65 -18.95 -11.24
N GLY A 30 3.68 -19.49 -12.45
CA GLY A 30 2.68 -20.45 -12.92
C GLY A 30 1.32 -19.84 -13.22
N THR A 31 0.28 -20.64 -12.95
CA THR A 31 -1.10 -20.32 -13.37
C THR A 31 -1.65 -19.08 -12.67
N TYR A 32 -1.35 -18.89 -11.38
CA TYR A 32 -1.85 -17.74 -10.63
C TYR A 32 -1.34 -16.41 -11.21
N LEU A 33 -0.03 -16.31 -11.46
CA LEU A 33 0.54 -15.10 -12.06
C LEU A 33 -0.01 -14.84 -13.46
N LYS A 34 -0.25 -15.90 -14.26
CA LYS A 34 -0.88 -15.76 -15.59
C LYS A 34 -2.29 -15.19 -15.49
N ILE A 35 -3.09 -15.69 -14.56
CA ILE A 35 -4.46 -15.18 -14.30
C ILE A 35 -4.42 -13.72 -13.89
N ILE A 36 -3.57 -13.35 -12.93
CA ILE A 36 -3.46 -11.96 -12.48
C ILE A 36 -2.99 -11.05 -13.62
N LYS A 37 -1.99 -11.47 -14.39
CA LYS A 37 -1.58 -10.71 -15.58
C LYS A 37 -2.71 -10.54 -16.58
N ALA A 38 -3.50 -11.56 -16.85
CA ALA A 38 -4.63 -11.48 -17.78
C ALA A 38 -5.73 -10.53 -17.28
N ILE A 39 -5.99 -10.48 -15.95
CA ILE A 39 -6.97 -9.55 -15.35
C ILE A 39 -6.53 -8.09 -15.57
N TYR A 40 -5.22 -7.83 -15.51
CA TYR A 40 -4.66 -6.48 -15.62
C TYR A 40 -4.08 -6.16 -17.01
N ASP A 41 -4.23 -7.06 -17.98
CA ASP A 41 -3.89 -6.77 -19.37
C ASP A 41 -5.04 -6.00 -20.05
N LYS A 42 -4.83 -4.69 -20.22
CA LYS A 42 -5.79 -3.77 -20.83
C LYS A 42 -7.19 -3.82 -20.20
N PRO A 43 -7.32 -3.69 -18.88
CA PRO A 43 -8.61 -3.78 -18.22
C PRO A 43 -9.53 -2.64 -18.66
N THR A 44 -10.81 -2.96 -18.81
CA THR A 44 -11.85 -1.98 -19.17
C THR A 44 -12.96 -2.01 -18.14
N ALA A 45 -13.67 -0.89 -17.99
CA ALA A 45 -14.87 -0.79 -17.19
C ALA A 45 -16.03 -0.22 -18.01
N ASN A 46 -17.25 -0.60 -17.61
CA ASN A 46 -18.48 -0.03 -18.12
C ASN A 46 -19.28 0.57 -16.96
N ILE A 47 -19.95 1.67 -17.24
CA ILE A 47 -20.94 2.24 -16.32
C ILE A 47 -22.34 1.77 -16.76
N ILE A 48 -23.16 1.37 -15.79
CA ILE A 48 -24.58 1.10 -16.00
C ILE A 48 -25.35 2.25 -15.39
N LEU A 49 -26.06 3.01 -16.22
CA LEU A 49 -26.88 4.13 -15.81
C LEU A 49 -28.34 3.85 -16.23
N ASN A 50 -29.25 3.84 -15.26
CA ASN A 50 -30.69 3.55 -15.48
C ASN A 50 -30.94 2.26 -16.27
N GLY A 51 -30.14 1.18 -15.99
CA GLY A 51 -30.25 -0.10 -16.69
C GLY A 51 -29.58 -0.14 -18.07
N GLN A 52 -29.07 0.98 -18.57
CA GLN A 52 -28.37 1.06 -19.85
C GLN A 52 -26.86 0.99 -19.64
N LYS A 53 -26.21 0.03 -20.32
CA LYS A 53 -24.75 -0.13 -20.29
C LYS A 53 -24.11 0.87 -21.25
N LEU A 54 -23.27 1.75 -20.69
CA LEU A 54 -22.51 2.72 -21.48
C LEU A 54 -21.26 2.09 -22.13
N GLU A 55 -20.62 2.83 -23.01
CA GLU A 55 -19.39 2.41 -23.70
C GLU A 55 -18.26 2.10 -22.70
N ALA A 56 -17.46 1.08 -23.02
CA ALA A 56 -16.33 0.67 -22.21
C ALA A 56 -15.18 1.68 -22.30
N PHE A 57 -14.56 1.97 -21.19
CA PHE A 57 -13.35 2.80 -21.13
C PHE A 57 -12.19 2.06 -20.47
N PRO A 58 -10.93 2.35 -20.85
CA PRO A 58 -9.77 1.68 -20.31
C PRO A 58 -9.46 2.14 -18.88
N LEU A 59 -9.10 1.19 -18.02
CA LEU A 59 -8.59 1.45 -16.69
C LEU A 59 -7.06 1.46 -16.72
N LYS A 60 -6.44 2.57 -16.27
CA LYS A 60 -4.97 2.74 -16.27
C LYS A 60 -4.31 2.45 -14.93
N SER A 61 -5.07 2.44 -13.86
CA SER A 61 -4.60 2.23 -12.49
C SER A 61 -5.65 1.55 -11.65
N GLY A 62 -5.28 1.20 -10.43
CA GLY A 62 -6.17 0.66 -9.43
C GLY A 62 -6.41 -0.84 -9.50
N THR A 63 -7.01 -1.34 -8.44
CA THR A 63 -7.55 -2.69 -8.30
C THR A 63 -9.03 -2.61 -8.05
N ARG A 64 -9.79 -3.61 -8.50
CA ARG A 64 -11.22 -3.67 -8.18
C ARG A 64 -11.39 -3.95 -6.69
N GLN A 65 -11.86 -2.97 -5.95
CA GLN A 65 -12.22 -3.13 -4.53
C GLN A 65 -13.29 -4.21 -4.37
N GLY A 66 -13.12 -5.09 -3.37
CA GLY A 66 -14.01 -6.22 -3.14
C GLY A 66 -13.78 -7.44 -4.05
N CYS A 67 -12.80 -7.41 -4.95
CA CYS A 67 -12.42 -8.60 -5.71
C CYS A 67 -11.57 -9.54 -4.84
N PRO A 68 -12.03 -10.77 -4.53
CA PRO A 68 -11.31 -11.68 -3.64
C PRO A 68 -9.95 -12.12 -4.19
N LEU A 69 -9.77 -12.09 -5.51
CA LEU A 69 -8.51 -12.52 -6.16
C LEU A 69 -7.45 -11.42 -6.23
N SER A 70 -7.86 -10.15 -6.20
CA SER A 70 -6.92 -9.06 -6.50
C SER A 70 -6.78 -8.05 -5.36
N SER A 71 -7.81 -7.79 -4.58
CA SER A 71 -7.78 -6.68 -3.64
C SER A 71 -6.97 -6.95 -2.38
N PRO A 72 -7.26 -7.97 -1.53
CA PRO A 72 -6.54 -8.09 -0.26
C PRO A 72 -5.09 -8.57 -0.44
N LEU A 73 -4.89 -9.61 -1.26
CA LEU A 73 -3.58 -10.24 -1.40
C LEU A 73 -2.57 -9.37 -2.15
N LEU A 74 -2.97 -8.86 -3.32
CA LEU A 74 -2.08 -8.04 -4.15
C LEU A 74 -1.69 -6.74 -3.46
N PHE A 75 -2.65 -6.10 -2.79
CA PHE A 75 -2.39 -4.85 -2.11
C PHE A 75 -1.45 -5.04 -0.92
N ASN A 76 -1.63 -6.10 -0.13
CA ASN A 76 -0.72 -6.45 0.97
C ASN A 76 0.70 -6.74 0.46
N ILE A 77 0.84 -7.44 -0.66
CA ILE A 77 2.14 -7.69 -1.29
C ILE A 77 2.79 -6.37 -1.75
N VAL A 78 2.01 -5.45 -2.28
CA VAL A 78 2.50 -4.14 -2.69
C VAL A 78 2.94 -3.30 -1.49
N LEU A 79 2.15 -3.28 -0.42
CA LEU A 79 2.52 -2.58 0.81
C LEU A 79 3.75 -3.19 1.49
N GLU A 80 3.98 -4.49 1.37
CA GLU A 80 5.18 -5.13 1.90
C GLU A 80 6.46 -4.61 1.24
N VAL A 81 6.38 -4.13 -0.02
CA VAL A 81 7.51 -3.44 -0.68
C VAL A 81 7.89 -2.15 0.05
N LEU A 82 6.93 -1.44 0.65
CA LEU A 82 7.18 -0.28 1.50
C LEU A 82 7.52 -0.68 2.94
N ALA A 83 6.83 -1.66 3.49
CA ALA A 83 7.00 -2.10 4.87
C ALA A 83 8.40 -2.64 5.16
N ARG A 84 8.96 -3.41 4.22
CA ARG A 84 10.29 -4.02 4.39
C ARG A 84 11.41 -2.98 4.58
N PRO A 85 11.58 -1.94 3.74
CA PRO A 85 12.53 -0.87 3.99
C PRO A 85 12.31 -0.14 5.32
N ILE A 86 11.06 0.09 5.73
CA ILE A 86 10.76 0.73 7.02
C ILE A 86 11.24 -0.16 8.17
N ARG A 87 10.98 -1.48 8.12
CA ARG A 87 11.45 -2.42 9.16
C ARG A 87 12.97 -2.51 9.23
N GLN A 88 13.66 -2.40 8.07
CA GLN A 88 15.12 -2.51 7.97
C GLN A 88 15.84 -1.19 8.28
N GLU A 89 15.14 -0.06 8.27
CA GLU A 89 15.75 1.26 8.51
C GLU A 89 16.17 1.41 9.97
N LYS A 90 17.46 1.54 10.20
CA LYS A 90 18.03 1.62 11.56
C LYS A 90 17.72 2.95 12.26
N GLU A 91 17.55 4.03 11.50
CA GLU A 91 17.22 5.34 12.04
C GLU A 91 15.73 5.46 12.44
N ILE A 92 14.92 4.46 12.11
CA ILE A 92 13.55 4.33 12.61
C ILE A 92 13.58 3.35 13.78
N ASN A 93 13.70 3.84 14.99
CA ASN A 93 13.74 3.01 16.19
C ASN A 93 12.36 2.46 16.54
N CYS A 94 12.33 1.19 16.93
CA CYS A 94 11.13 0.51 17.41
C CYS A 94 10.72 1.06 18.78
N ILE A 95 9.45 0.98 19.09
CA ILE A 95 8.98 1.11 20.46
C ILE A 95 8.80 -0.27 21.08
N GLN A 96 9.02 -0.36 22.38
CA GLN A 96 8.76 -1.59 23.11
C GLN A 96 7.34 -1.57 23.65
N ILE A 97 6.55 -2.59 23.31
CA ILE A 97 5.21 -2.80 23.83
C ILE A 97 5.21 -4.11 24.62
N GLY A 98 5.33 -4.01 25.93
CA GLY A 98 5.51 -5.20 26.77
C GLY A 98 6.84 -5.89 26.49
N LYS A 99 6.79 -7.12 25.97
CA LYS A 99 7.97 -7.92 25.59
C LYS A 99 8.30 -7.89 24.08
N GLU A 100 7.50 -7.21 23.30
CA GLU A 100 7.63 -7.17 21.83
C GLU A 100 8.08 -5.81 21.33
N GLU A 101 8.92 -5.81 20.31
CA GLU A 101 9.34 -4.61 19.60
C GLU A 101 8.36 -4.36 18.45
N ALA A 102 7.72 -3.19 18.47
CA ALA A 102 6.79 -2.77 17.42
C ALA A 102 7.38 -1.61 16.61
N LYS A 103 7.45 -1.75 15.31
CA LYS A 103 7.90 -0.72 14.38
C LYS A 103 6.82 -0.30 13.40
N LEU A 104 6.07 -1.26 12.91
CA LEU A 104 5.09 -1.09 11.85
C LEU A 104 3.99 -2.12 11.96
N SER A 105 2.74 -1.67 11.90
CA SER A 105 1.56 -2.52 11.71
C SER A 105 0.83 -2.11 10.43
N LEU A 106 0.38 -3.11 9.67
CA LEU A 106 -0.41 -2.93 8.44
C LEU A 106 -1.79 -3.55 8.65
N PHE A 107 -2.81 -2.81 8.25
CA PHE A 107 -4.17 -3.32 8.23
C PHE A 107 -4.90 -2.79 7.00
N ALA A 108 -5.13 -3.65 6.02
CA ALA A 108 -5.65 -3.29 4.70
C ALA A 108 -4.80 -2.19 4.04
N ASP A 109 -5.33 -1.00 3.85
CA ASP A 109 -4.64 0.19 3.33
C ASP A 109 -4.06 1.10 4.42
N ASP A 110 -4.40 0.87 5.66
CA ASP A 110 -3.89 1.62 6.80
C ASP A 110 -2.51 1.15 7.24
N MET A 111 -1.66 2.10 7.57
CA MET A 111 -0.34 1.87 8.11
C MET A 111 -0.17 2.59 9.44
N ILE A 112 0.23 1.87 10.48
CA ILE A 112 0.59 2.43 11.77
C ILE A 112 2.09 2.28 11.97
N VAL A 113 2.78 3.38 12.17
CA VAL A 113 4.23 3.42 12.44
C VAL A 113 4.48 3.86 13.88
N TYR A 114 5.33 3.13 14.55
CA TYR A 114 5.70 3.36 15.95
C TYR A 114 7.10 3.96 15.98
N LEU A 115 7.22 5.20 16.45
CA LEU A 115 8.47 5.96 16.47
C LEU A 115 8.91 6.27 17.90
N GLU A 116 10.10 5.85 18.27
CA GLU A 116 10.72 6.24 19.55
C GLU A 116 11.20 7.70 19.47
N ASP A 117 12.03 8.03 18.49
CA ASP A 117 12.44 9.39 18.18
C ASP A 117 11.70 9.93 16.95
N PRO A 118 10.67 10.78 17.16
CA PRO A 118 9.84 11.26 16.06
C PRO A 118 10.55 12.25 15.13
N ILE A 119 11.55 13.01 15.59
CA ILE A 119 12.17 14.06 14.79
C ILE A 119 13.03 13.47 13.68
N VAL A 120 13.94 12.57 14.03
CA VAL A 120 14.84 11.91 13.06
C VAL A 120 14.07 10.86 12.24
N SER A 121 13.29 10.02 12.92
CA SER A 121 12.56 8.92 12.29
C SER A 121 11.50 9.38 11.29
N ALA A 122 10.82 10.52 11.56
CA ALA A 122 9.79 11.01 10.66
C ALA A 122 10.35 11.47 9.30
N GLN A 123 11.51 12.12 9.29
CA GLN A 123 12.16 12.54 8.04
C GLN A 123 12.51 11.33 7.17
N LYS A 124 13.04 10.28 7.80
CA LYS A 124 13.42 9.05 7.11
C LYS A 124 12.20 8.31 6.58
N LEU A 125 11.16 8.20 7.40
CA LEU A 125 9.88 7.62 7.02
C LEU A 125 9.28 8.33 5.80
N LEU A 126 9.20 9.65 5.82
CA LEU A 126 8.69 10.46 4.72
C LEU A 126 9.49 10.26 3.43
N LYS A 127 10.82 10.12 3.52
CA LYS A 127 11.68 9.83 2.38
C LYS A 127 11.37 8.46 1.76
N LEU A 128 11.21 7.42 2.59
CA LEU A 128 10.86 6.07 2.13
C LEU A 128 9.49 6.06 1.43
N ILE A 129 8.49 6.71 2.04
CA ILE A 129 7.15 6.81 1.47
C ILE A 129 7.16 7.63 0.16
N SER A 130 7.89 8.75 0.11
CA SER A 130 8.03 9.55 -1.12
C SER A 130 8.65 8.74 -2.27
N ASN A 131 9.69 7.95 -1.99
CA ASN A 131 10.30 7.09 -2.99
C ASN A 131 9.34 6.00 -3.49
N PHE A 132 8.59 5.39 -2.57
CA PHE A 132 7.58 4.41 -2.91
C PHE A 132 6.44 5.03 -3.73
N SER A 133 5.96 6.21 -3.33
CA SER A 133 4.90 6.95 -4.03
C SER A 133 5.23 7.23 -5.50
N LYS A 134 6.49 7.59 -5.79
CA LYS A 134 6.95 7.90 -7.16
C LYS A 134 6.81 6.72 -8.13
N VAL A 135 6.96 5.50 -7.63
CA VAL A 135 6.97 4.28 -8.48
C VAL A 135 5.67 3.50 -8.41
N SER A 136 4.91 3.61 -7.33
CA SER A 136 3.69 2.83 -7.10
C SER A 136 2.41 3.58 -7.43
N GLY A 137 2.45 4.91 -7.44
CA GLY A 137 1.26 5.76 -7.48
C GLY A 137 0.57 5.92 -6.12
N TYR A 138 1.08 5.24 -5.07
CA TYR A 138 0.57 5.37 -3.69
C TYR A 138 0.73 6.81 -3.19
N LYS A 139 -0.33 7.38 -2.64
CA LYS A 139 -0.31 8.73 -2.06
C LYS A 139 -0.83 8.69 -0.65
N ILE A 140 -0.12 9.38 0.24
CA ILE A 140 -0.59 9.58 1.60
C ILE A 140 -1.67 10.65 1.62
N ASN A 141 -2.69 10.42 2.41
CA ASN A 141 -3.67 11.43 2.76
C ASN A 141 -3.13 12.29 3.92
N VAL A 142 -2.47 13.40 3.57
CA VAL A 142 -1.83 14.28 4.56
C VAL A 142 -2.85 14.84 5.57
N GLN A 143 -4.12 15.00 5.18
CA GLN A 143 -5.16 15.53 6.06
C GLN A 143 -5.61 14.52 7.13
N LYS A 144 -5.32 13.24 6.93
CA LYS A 144 -5.70 12.15 7.84
C LYS A 144 -4.51 11.55 8.60
N ILE A 145 -3.35 12.16 8.55
CA ILE A 145 -2.23 11.74 9.38
C ILE A 145 -2.55 12.11 10.84
N THR A 146 -2.70 11.10 11.68
CA THR A 146 -2.91 11.28 13.10
C THR A 146 -1.67 10.84 13.87
N SER A 147 -1.20 11.69 14.78
CA SER A 147 -0.09 11.36 15.67
C SER A 147 -0.56 11.37 17.12
N ILE A 148 -0.24 10.30 17.84
CA ILE A 148 -0.54 10.17 19.28
C ILE A 148 0.79 10.12 20.03
N PRO A 149 1.08 11.11 20.90
CA PRO A 149 2.24 11.04 21.77
C PRO A 149 2.06 9.89 22.76
N ILE A 150 3.13 9.12 22.98
CA ILE A 150 3.17 8.12 24.04
C ILE A 150 3.82 8.81 25.23
N HIS A 151 3.06 9.07 26.28
CA HIS A 151 3.62 9.47 27.56
C HIS A 151 4.14 8.20 28.25
N GLN A 152 5.43 8.17 28.51
CA GLN A 152 6.06 7.17 29.40
C GLN A 152 5.78 7.54 30.84
#